data_e1bd58ceba86ab70b5a5d100384f320b
#
_entry.id   e1bd58ceba86ab70b5a5d100384f320b
#
_cell.length_a   1.000
_cell.length_b   1.000
_cell.length_c   1.000
_cell.angle_alpha   90.00
_cell.angle_beta   90.00
_cell.angle_gamma   90.00
#
_symmetry.space_group_name_H-M   'P 1'
#
loop_
_entity.id
_entity.type
_entity.pdbx_description
1 polymer ?
#
loop_
_entity_poly.entity_id
_entity_poly.type
_entity_poly.pdbx_seq_one_letter_code
_entity_poly.pdbx_strand_id
1 'polypeptide(L)'
;MTVTCAIRYVLDPFKRDAFETYARNWLTIIPACGGDLLGYFMPHEGTNNIAHALISFDSLAAYEAYRARLRADKAAMDNFRFAETERFILSEERTWLRP
;
A
#
# COMPACT_ATOMS: atom_id res chain seq x y z
N MET A 1 7.00 -10.40 17.56
CA MET A 1 8.12 -9.83 16.76
C MET A 1 7.55 -8.93 15.69
N THR A 2 7.98 -7.70 15.64
CA THR A 2 7.57 -6.74 14.60
C THR A 2 8.06 -7.20 13.25
N VAL A 3 7.19 -7.16 12.27
CA VAL A 3 7.53 -7.41 10.87
C VAL A 3 7.09 -6.22 10.03
N THR A 4 7.84 -5.92 8.98
CA THR A 4 7.54 -4.80 8.11
C THR A 4 7.37 -5.29 6.68
N CYS A 5 6.24 -4.97 6.09
CA CYS A 5 5.98 -5.25 4.69
C CYS A 5 6.51 -4.07 3.87
N ALA A 6 7.49 -4.35 3.03
CA ALA A 6 8.01 -3.38 2.06
C ALA A 6 7.39 -3.69 0.71
N ILE A 7 6.62 -2.77 0.17
CA ILE A 7 5.95 -2.94 -1.12
C ILE A 7 6.65 -2.06 -2.15
N ARG A 8 7.03 -2.66 -3.27
CA ARG A 8 7.57 -1.95 -4.42
C ARG A 8 6.54 -2.01 -5.53
N TYR A 9 6.10 -0.84 -5.98
CA TYR A 9 5.12 -0.71 -7.05
C TYR A 9 5.80 -0.28 -8.34
N VAL A 10 5.46 -0.96 -9.44
CA VAL A 10 5.78 -0.49 -10.79
C VAL A 10 4.50 0.15 -11.33
N LEU A 11 4.58 1.44 -11.64
CA LEU A 11 3.42 2.24 -12.02
C LEU A 11 3.40 2.51 -13.52
N ASP A 12 2.20 2.78 -14.05
CA ASP A 12 2.05 3.44 -15.33
C ASP A 12 2.52 4.89 -15.14
N PRO A 13 3.61 5.32 -15.80
CA PRO A 13 4.16 6.66 -15.56
C PRO A 13 3.22 7.78 -15.98
N PHE A 14 2.23 7.50 -16.81
CA PHE A 14 1.22 8.48 -17.23
C PHE A 14 0.06 8.61 -16.25
N LYS A 15 0.03 7.77 -15.22
CA LYS A 15 -1.05 7.74 -14.22
C LYS A 15 -0.53 7.91 -12.79
N ARG A 16 0.59 8.62 -12.61
CA ARG A 16 1.19 8.82 -11.29
C ARG A 16 0.26 9.57 -10.34
N ASP A 17 -0.49 10.55 -10.85
CA ASP A 17 -1.43 11.32 -10.02
C ASP A 17 -2.53 10.42 -9.46
N ALA A 18 -3.03 9.47 -10.26
CA ALA A 18 -4.04 8.53 -9.80
C ALA A 18 -3.49 7.61 -8.70
N PHE A 19 -2.25 7.14 -8.87
CA PHE A 19 -1.61 6.36 -7.81
C PHE A 19 -1.40 7.19 -6.54
N GLU A 20 -1.03 8.46 -6.66
CA GLU A 20 -0.86 9.31 -5.48
C GLU A 20 -2.18 9.47 -4.72
N THR A 21 -3.30 9.63 -5.41
CA THR A 21 -4.63 9.64 -4.78
C THR A 21 -4.90 8.33 -4.04
N TYR A 22 -4.61 7.20 -4.67
CA TYR A 22 -4.74 5.88 -4.08
C TYR A 22 -3.88 5.76 -2.81
N ALA A 23 -2.63 6.20 -2.87
CA ALA A 23 -1.73 6.17 -1.72
C ALA A 23 -2.22 7.07 -0.58
N ARG A 24 -2.72 8.27 -0.89
CA ARG A 24 -3.28 9.18 0.12
C ARG A 24 -4.49 8.59 0.81
N ASN A 25 -5.34 7.88 0.08
CA ASN A 25 -6.49 7.20 0.68
C ASN A 25 -6.05 6.18 1.73
N TRP A 26 -4.95 5.47 1.50
CA TRP A 26 -4.42 4.50 2.46
C TRP A 26 -3.91 5.14 3.76
N LEU A 27 -3.56 6.43 3.76
CA LEU A 27 -3.01 7.08 4.95
C LEU A 27 -3.99 7.07 6.13
N THR A 28 -5.29 7.01 5.87
CA THR A 28 -6.32 6.90 6.91
C THR A 28 -6.84 5.48 7.06
N ILE A 29 -6.96 4.75 5.96
CA ILE A 29 -7.56 3.41 5.95
C ILE A 29 -6.66 2.40 6.67
N ILE A 30 -5.36 2.38 6.36
CA ILE A 30 -4.44 1.38 6.93
C ILE A 30 -4.34 1.50 8.45
N PRO A 31 -4.12 2.69 9.04
CA PRO A 31 -4.12 2.80 10.50
C PRO A 31 -5.46 2.40 11.13
N ALA A 32 -6.58 2.75 10.52
CA ALA A 32 -7.90 2.40 11.04
C ALA A 32 -8.12 0.89 11.05
N CYS A 33 -7.48 0.16 10.16
CA CYS A 33 -7.58 -1.31 10.08
C CYS A 33 -6.48 -2.04 10.86
N GLY A 34 -5.59 -1.33 11.53
CA GLY A 34 -4.61 -1.91 12.44
C GLY A 34 -3.19 -2.03 11.89
N GLY A 35 -2.91 -1.45 10.73
CA GLY A 35 -1.55 -1.39 10.19
C GLY A 35 -0.81 -0.16 10.68
N ASP A 36 0.47 -0.30 10.97
CA ASP A 36 1.34 0.84 11.27
C ASP A 36 1.98 1.29 9.96
N LEU A 37 1.34 2.25 9.30
CA LEU A 37 1.81 2.75 8.02
C LEU A 37 2.95 3.75 8.22
N LEU A 38 4.18 3.35 7.86
CA LEU A 38 5.35 4.22 7.95
C LEU A 38 5.32 5.26 6.84
N GLY A 39 4.80 4.91 5.68
CA GLY A 39 4.59 5.88 4.60
C GLY A 39 4.43 5.24 3.23
N TYR A 40 3.94 6.06 2.31
CA TYR A 40 3.99 5.83 0.88
C TYR A 40 5.01 6.82 0.31
N PHE A 41 5.84 6.35 -0.62
CA PHE A 41 6.93 7.15 -1.18
C PHE A 41 6.81 7.16 -2.70
N MET A 42 6.60 8.36 -3.25
CA MET A 42 6.46 8.57 -4.67
C MET A 42 7.82 8.74 -5.35
N PRO A 43 7.94 8.44 -6.66
CA PRO A 43 9.18 8.75 -7.39
C PRO A 43 9.45 10.25 -7.35
N HIS A 44 10.69 10.63 -7.06
CA HIS A 44 11.12 12.02 -7.04
C HIS A 44 12.23 12.27 -8.06
N GLU A 45 13.36 11.59 -7.91
CA GLU A 45 14.50 11.63 -8.82
C GLU A 45 14.90 10.20 -9.17
N GLY A 46 15.40 9.97 -10.37
CA GLY A 46 15.76 8.65 -10.86
C GLY A 46 14.63 8.04 -11.65
N THR A 47 14.05 6.94 -11.18
CA THR A 47 12.91 6.33 -11.88
C THR A 47 11.68 7.22 -11.78
N ASN A 48 10.85 7.18 -12.81
CA ASN A 48 9.61 7.95 -12.83
C ASN A 48 8.37 7.10 -12.54
N ASN A 49 8.55 5.81 -12.27
CA ASN A 49 7.44 4.86 -12.16
C ASN A 49 7.61 3.85 -11.05
N ILE A 50 8.54 4.05 -10.12
CA ILE A 50 8.70 3.16 -8.97
C ILE A 50 8.30 3.90 -7.70
N ALA A 51 7.35 3.33 -6.97
CA ALA A 51 6.91 3.84 -5.69
C ALA A 51 7.07 2.76 -4.62
N HIS A 52 7.07 3.15 -3.36
CA HIS A 52 7.25 2.23 -2.24
C HIS A 52 6.24 2.52 -1.15
N ALA A 53 5.90 1.47 -0.38
CA ALA A 53 5.17 1.62 0.86
C ALA A 53 5.81 0.74 1.93
N LEU A 54 5.78 1.20 3.16
CA LEU A 54 6.26 0.45 4.32
C LEU A 54 5.16 0.40 5.36
N ILE A 55 4.77 -0.81 5.75
CA ILE A 55 3.71 -1.04 6.73
C ILE A 55 4.20 -2.06 7.74
N SER A 56 4.19 -1.71 9.02
CA SER A 56 4.64 -2.60 10.10
C SER A 56 3.46 -3.21 10.85
N PHE A 57 3.67 -4.42 11.35
CA PHE A 57 2.71 -5.18 12.15
C PHE A 57 3.44 -5.84 13.32
N ASP A 58 2.72 -6.07 14.41
CA ASP A 58 3.31 -6.74 15.59
C ASP A 58 3.75 -8.18 15.26
N SER A 59 3.07 -8.82 14.31
CA SER A 59 3.34 -10.20 13.90
C SER A 59 2.67 -10.48 12.56
N LEU A 60 2.97 -11.61 11.96
CA LEU A 60 2.25 -12.07 10.76
C LEU A 60 0.78 -12.37 11.07
N ALA A 61 0.48 -12.84 12.29
CA ALA A 61 -0.90 -13.05 12.71
C ALA A 61 -1.67 -11.72 12.75
N ALA A 62 -1.03 -10.66 13.25
CA ALA A 62 -1.62 -9.31 13.23
C ALA A 62 -1.88 -8.84 11.80
N TYR A 63 -0.98 -9.14 10.88
CA TYR A 63 -1.16 -8.84 9.46
C TYR A 63 -2.38 -9.56 8.87
N GLU A 64 -2.56 -10.84 9.20
CA GLU A 64 -3.72 -11.59 8.71
C GLU A 64 -5.04 -11.01 9.23
N ALA A 65 -5.08 -10.63 10.50
CA ALA A 65 -6.24 -9.97 11.09
C ALA A 65 -6.53 -8.62 10.42
N TYR A 66 -5.48 -7.86 10.13
CA TYR A 66 -5.58 -6.60 9.37
C TYR A 66 -6.17 -6.84 7.97
N ARG A 67 -5.72 -7.86 7.25
CA ARG A 67 -6.26 -8.19 5.93
C ARG A 67 -7.75 -8.52 5.99
N ALA A 68 -8.18 -9.23 7.03
CA ALA A 68 -9.60 -9.52 7.21
C ALA A 68 -10.40 -8.22 7.42
N ARG A 69 -9.85 -7.28 8.20
CA ARG A 69 -10.50 -5.98 8.40
C ARG A 69 -10.59 -5.16 7.12
N LEU A 70 -9.53 -5.19 6.28
CA LEU A 70 -9.57 -4.50 4.97
C LEU A 70 -10.71 -5.04 4.10
N ARG A 71 -10.88 -6.35 4.05
CA ARG A 71 -11.92 -6.97 3.23
C ARG A 71 -13.33 -6.60 3.71
N ALA A 72 -13.49 -6.24 4.97
CA ALA A 72 -14.76 -5.83 5.55
C ALA A 72 -14.96 -4.31 5.56
N ASP A 73 -13.95 -3.55 5.16
CA ASP A 73 -13.98 -2.09 5.19
C ASP A 73 -14.35 -1.53 3.81
N LYS A 74 -15.42 -0.71 3.77
CA LYS A 74 -15.90 -0.16 2.51
C LYS A 74 -14.88 0.73 1.83
N ALA A 75 -14.23 1.62 2.58
CA ALA A 75 -13.23 2.54 2.01
C ALA A 75 -12.04 1.77 1.44
N ALA A 76 -11.59 0.69 2.11
CA ALA A 76 -10.51 -0.15 1.62
C ALA A 76 -10.90 -0.84 0.31
N MET A 77 -12.09 -1.42 0.26
CA MET A 77 -12.57 -2.11 -0.93
C MET A 77 -12.79 -1.14 -2.09
N ASP A 78 -13.29 0.06 -1.82
CA ASP A 78 -13.41 1.11 -2.85
C ASP A 78 -12.04 1.50 -3.41
N ASN A 79 -11.02 1.58 -2.54
CA ASN A 79 -9.68 1.93 -2.97
C ASN A 79 -9.03 0.84 -3.84
N PHE A 80 -9.24 -0.43 -3.49
CA PHE A 80 -8.80 -1.54 -4.35
C PHE A 80 -9.49 -1.51 -5.70
N ARG A 81 -10.79 -1.23 -5.73
CA ARG A 81 -11.55 -1.14 -6.98
C ARG A 81 -11.08 0.02 -7.83
N PHE A 82 -10.72 1.14 -7.22
CA PHE A 82 -10.13 2.28 -7.92
C PHE A 82 -8.86 1.86 -8.65
N ALA A 83 -7.97 1.12 -7.98
CA ALA A 83 -6.74 0.63 -8.61
C ALA A 83 -7.03 -0.34 -9.77
N GLU A 84 -7.99 -1.24 -9.59
CA GLU A 84 -8.37 -2.19 -10.65
C GLU A 84 -8.97 -1.50 -11.87
N THR A 85 -9.78 -0.47 -11.66
CA THR A 85 -10.44 0.27 -12.73
C THR A 85 -9.47 1.14 -13.50
N GLU A 86 -8.62 1.88 -12.80
CA GLU A 86 -7.70 2.85 -13.42
C GLU A 86 -6.40 2.25 -13.89
N ARG A 87 -6.02 1.09 -13.40
CA ARG A 87 -4.87 0.31 -13.84
C ARG A 87 -3.54 1.07 -13.81
N PHE A 88 -3.35 1.87 -12.78
CA PHE A 88 -2.08 2.58 -12.62
C PHE A 88 -0.97 1.73 -12.01
N ILE A 89 -1.29 0.58 -11.39
CA ILE A 89 -0.30 -0.35 -10.85
C ILE A 89 -0.10 -1.46 -11.89
N LEU A 90 1.11 -1.53 -12.45
CA LEU A 90 1.46 -2.55 -13.43
C LEU A 90 1.91 -3.85 -12.74
N SER A 91 2.63 -3.73 -11.63
CA SER A 91 3.00 -4.85 -10.79
C SER A 91 3.36 -4.36 -9.39
N GLU A 92 3.37 -5.26 -8.43
CA GLU A 92 3.84 -4.96 -7.09
C GLU A 92 4.57 -6.17 -6.51
N GLU A 93 5.61 -5.88 -5.72
CA GLU A 93 6.38 -6.88 -5.01
C GLU A 93 6.28 -6.60 -3.53
N ARG A 94 6.13 -7.63 -2.73
CA ARG A 94 6.10 -7.53 -1.27
C ARG A 94 7.25 -8.30 -0.68
N THR A 95 8.02 -7.62 0.17
CA THR A 95 9.12 -8.22 0.90
C THR A 95 8.86 -8.04 2.39
N TRP A 96 8.95 -9.12 3.14
CA TRP A 96 8.76 -9.08 4.58
C TRP A 96 10.12 -8.96 5.26
N LEU A 97 10.26 -7.92 6.06
CA LEU A 97 11.50 -7.57 6.73
C LEU A 97 11.29 -7.61 8.23
N ARG A 98 12.36 -7.84 8.97
CA ARG A 98 12.37 -7.70 10.43
C ARG A 98 13.53 -6.81 10.85
N PRO A 99 13.41 -6.11 11.98
CA PRO A 99 14.53 -5.34 12.51
C PRO A 99 15.68 -6.23 12.99
#